data_a1157aaf9b19920a04de379470dfb412
#
_entry.id   a1157aaf9b19920a04de379470dfb412
#
_cell.length_a   1.000
_cell.length_b   1.000
_cell.length_c   1.000
_cell.angle_alpha   90.00
_cell.angle_beta   90.00
_cell.angle_gamma   90.00
#
_symmetry.space_group_name_H-M   'P 1'
#
loop_
_entity.id
_entity.type
_entity.pdbx_description
1 polymer ?
#
loop_
_entity_poly.entity_id
_entity_poly.type
_entity_poly.pdbx_seq_one_letter_code
_entity_poly.pdbx_strand_id
1 'polypeptide(L)'
;VASGELWHDTVLYSLRHGLNGLENLSLIPGTVGAAPMQNIGAYGVEFQEVFHSLQAFDIITGETRTFFKDECRFGYRDSIFKNEFKGQLIILSIQMHLKNDGYTNVDYGDIIKTLDGLGIEGPYLPGQISDAIISIRKSKLPDPDELGNAGSFFKNPIISIDHYNKLKIEFPDLPGYPVNNESIKVPAGWLIEQCGFKGKWKGDAGSHAKQAL
;
A
#
# COMPACT_ATOMS: atom_id res chain seq x y z
N VAL A 1 -9.27 15.30 6.87
CA VAL A 1 -9.33 15.27 5.40
C VAL A 1 -10.63 14.64 4.98
N ALA A 2 -11.34 15.21 3.99
CA ALA A 2 -12.57 14.63 3.45
C ALA A 2 -12.26 13.36 2.65
N SER A 3 -13.19 12.41 2.64
CA SER A 3 -12.98 11.10 1.99
C SER A 3 -12.86 11.17 0.47
N GLY A 4 -13.43 12.20 -0.16
CA GLY A 4 -13.39 12.41 -1.62
C GLY A 4 -12.08 13.00 -2.14
N GLU A 5 -11.19 13.51 -1.27
CA GLU A 5 -9.91 14.05 -1.66
C GLU A 5 -9.02 12.95 -2.27
N LEU A 6 -8.22 13.29 -3.27
CA LEU A 6 -7.26 12.35 -3.86
C LEU A 6 -6.16 12.04 -2.84
N TRP A 7 -5.83 10.75 -2.73
CA TRP A 7 -4.80 10.31 -1.79
C TRP A 7 -3.46 10.96 -2.06
N HIS A 8 -2.99 10.94 -3.31
CA HIS A 8 -1.68 11.49 -3.65
C HIS A 8 -1.60 13.01 -3.44
N ASP A 9 -2.66 13.73 -3.72
CA ASP A 9 -2.72 15.18 -3.45
C ASP A 9 -2.64 15.47 -1.95
N THR A 10 -3.24 14.62 -1.12
CA THR A 10 -3.12 14.69 0.34
C THR A 10 -1.68 14.45 0.81
N VAL A 11 -0.97 13.49 0.21
CA VAL A 11 0.47 13.26 0.48
C VAL A 11 1.28 14.51 0.12
N LEU A 12 1.11 15.05 -1.08
CA LEU A 12 1.82 16.26 -1.52
C LEU A 12 1.47 17.48 -0.68
N TYR A 13 0.21 17.60 -0.26
CA TYR A 13 -0.21 18.66 0.66
C TYR A 13 0.52 18.57 2.00
N SER A 14 0.59 17.38 2.60
CA SER A 14 1.31 17.19 3.88
C SER A 14 2.78 17.56 3.77
N LEU A 15 3.46 17.13 2.72
CA LEU A 15 4.87 17.43 2.49
C LEU A 15 5.13 18.92 2.32
N ARG A 16 4.27 19.64 1.58
CA ARG A 16 4.36 21.10 1.43
C ARG A 16 4.20 21.87 2.74
N HIS A 17 3.57 21.27 3.75
CA HIS A 17 3.42 21.81 5.10
C HIS A 17 4.46 21.28 6.09
N GLY A 18 5.50 20.61 5.62
CA GLY A 18 6.58 20.08 6.45
C GLY A 18 6.17 18.89 7.32
N LEU A 19 5.07 18.20 6.95
CA LEU A 19 4.57 17.04 7.67
C LEU A 19 5.03 15.75 6.97
N ASN A 20 5.49 14.77 7.76
CA ASN A 20 5.94 13.46 7.30
C ASN A 20 5.10 12.31 7.87
N GLY A 21 5.24 11.13 7.25
CA GLY A 21 4.55 9.88 7.56
C GLY A 21 3.70 9.34 6.42
N LEU A 22 3.50 10.12 5.34
CA LEU A 22 2.76 9.70 4.14
C LEU A 22 3.65 9.51 2.91
N GLU A 23 4.91 9.94 2.93
CA GLU A 23 5.84 9.96 1.80
C GLU A 23 6.00 8.60 1.13
N ASN A 24 6.07 7.52 1.92
CA ASN A 24 6.18 6.14 1.42
C ASN A 24 4.91 5.66 0.69
N LEU A 25 3.78 6.31 0.91
CA LEU A 25 2.50 6.01 0.29
C LEU A 25 2.19 6.91 -0.91
N SER A 26 3.21 7.58 -1.46
CA SER A 26 3.11 8.45 -2.63
C SER A 26 2.62 7.69 -3.87
N LEU A 27 1.87 8.40 -4.72
CA LEU A 27 1.35 7.92 -6.01
C LEU A 27 0.48 6.65 -5.90
N ILE A 28 -0.12 6.36 -4.73
CA ILE A 28 -1.17 5.35 -4.64
C ILE A 28 -2.45 5.96 -5.21
N PRO A 29 -3.08 5.34 -6.22
CA PRO A 29 -4.30 5.85 -6.80
C PRO A 29 -5.49 5.69 -5.86
N GLY A 30 -6.52 6.53 -6.06
CA GLY A 30 -7.75 6.51 -5.28
C GLY A 30 -7.90 7.67 -4.32
N THR A 31 -8.92 7.61 -3.49
CA THR A 31 -9.30 8.67 -2.57
C THR A 31 -8.88 8.36 -1.13
N VAL A 32 -8.85 9.40 -0.31
CA VAL A 32 -8.55 9.30 1.13
C VAL A 32 -9.52 8.31 1.82
N GLY A 33 -10.81 8.35 1.47
CA GLY A 33 -11.81 7.44 2.04
C GLY A 33 -11.62 5.96 1.68
N ALA A 34 -10.87 5.66 0.62
CA ALA A 34 -10.52 4.29 0.26
C ALA A 34 -9.32 3.74 1.05
N ALA A 35 -8.50 4.59 1.64
CA ALA A 35 -7.29 4.20 2.36
C ALA A 35 -7.53 3.22 3.51
N PRO A 36 -8.51 3.44 4.43
CA PRO A 36 -8.79 2.54 5.53
C PRO A 36 -9.45 1.23 5.12
N MET A 37 -10.08 1.15 3.93
CA MET A 37 -10.79 -0.06 3.50
C MET A 37 -9.91 -1.30 3.54
N GLN A 38 -8.70 -1.20 3.10
CA GLN A 38 -7.72 -2.29 3.07
C GLN A 38 -6.38 -1.90 3.68
N ASN A 39 -6.37 -0.89 4.59
CA ASN A 39 -5.14 -0.46 5.24
C ASN A 39 -4.02 -0.31 4.19
N ILE A 40 -4.17 0.65 3.26
CA ILE A 40 -3.20 0.80 2.17
C ILE A 40 -1.78 0.83 2.70
N GLY A 41 -0.84 0.22 1.98
CA GLY A 41 0.55 0.15 2.41
C GLY A 41 1.47 -0.10 1.23
N ALA A 42 2.62 0.54 1.29
CA ALA A 42 3.69 0.41 0.31
C ALA A 42 5.02 0.79 0.94
N TYR A 43 6.11 0.25 0.42
CA TYR A 43 7.48 0.65 0.78
C TYR A 43 7.74 0.66 2.29
N GLY A 44 7.27 -0.39 3.00
CA GLY A 44 7.52 -0.58 4.43
C GLY A 44 6.62 0.21 5.37
N VAL A 45 5.63 0.97 4.86
CA VAL A 45 4.70 1.79 5.67
C VAL A 45 3.26 1.38 5.37
N GLU A 46 2.42 1.36 6.40
CA GLU A 46 0.97 1.13 6.29
C GLU A 46 0.18 2.34 6.82
N PHE A 47 -0.98 2.59 6.24
CA PHE A 47 -1.88 3.69 6.60
C PHE A 47 -2.23 3.73 8.10
N GLN A 48 -2.40 2.56 8.73
CA GLN A 48 -2.69 2.46 10.17
C GLN A 48 -1.63 3.13 11.07
N GLU A 49 -0.42 3.35 10.58
CA GLU A 49 0.65 3.96 11.37
C GLU A 49 0.38 5.44 11.66
N VAL A 50 -0.29 6.11 10.75
CA VAL A 50 -0.68 7.52 10.86
C VAL A 50 -2.16 7.73 11.18
N PHE A 51 -2.96 6.67 11.14
CA PHE A 51 -4.40 6.76 11.37
C PHE A 51 -4.73 7.11 12.83
N HIS A 52 -5.62 8.07 13.02
CA HIS A 52 -6.17 8.44 14.32
C HIS A 52 -7.63 8.01 14.45
N SER A 53 -8.50 8.54 13.60
CA SER A 53 -9.93 8.23 13.61
C SER A 53 -10.55 8.51 12.24
N LEU A 54 -11.77 8.02 12.02
CA LEU A 54 -12.59 8.39 10.89
C LEU A 54 -14.05 8.58 11.31
N GLN A 55 -14.79 9.35 10.53
CA GLN A 55 -16.23 9.44 10.60
C GLN A 55 -16.84 8.67 9.44
N ALA A 56 -17.83 7.85 9.73
CA ALA A 56 -18.59 7.11 8.73
C ALA A 56 -20.08 7.22 8.97
N PHE A 57 -20.85 7.31 7.89
CA PHE A 57 -22.30 7.27 7.89
C PHE A 57 -22.75 5.83 7.72
N ASP A 58 -23.56 5.34 8.64
CA ASP A 58 -24.18 4.03 8.58
C ASP A 58 -25.48 4.12 7.76
N ILE A 59 -25.52 3.48 6.60
CA ILE A 59 -26.66 3.52 5.69
C ILE A 59 -27.87 2.72 6.19
N ILE A 60 -27.69 1.87 7.20
CA ILE A 60 -28.76 1.07 7.79
C ILE A 60 -29.47 1.85 8.88
N THR A 61 -28.69 2.47 9.78
CA THR A 61 -29.26 3.23 10.92
C THR A 61 -29.52 4.70 10.59
N GLY A 62 -28.87 5.26 9.56
CA GLY A 62 -28.93 6.68 9.22
C GLY A 62 -28.08 7.57 10.15
N GLU A 63 -27.22 7.00 10.96
CA GLU A 63 -26.40 7.72 11.93
C GLU A 63 -24.95 7.87 11.49
N THR A 64 -24.30 8.93 11.96
CA THR A 64 -22.85 9.11 11.78
C THR A 64 -22.14 8.60 13.04
N ARG A 65 -21.14 7.76 12.83
CA ARG A 65 -20.30 7.16 13.88
C ARG A 65 -18.82 7.48 13.67
N THR A 66 -18.11 7.71 14.76
CA THR A 66 -16.64 7.83 14.77
C THR A 66 -16.03 6.48 15.13
N PHE A 67 -15.02 6.07 14.37
CA PHE A 67 -14.22 4.87 14.61
C PHE A 67 -12.79 5.26 14.93
N PHE A 68 -12.27 4.76 16.04
CA PHE A 68 -10.87 4.89 16.42
C PHE A 68 -10.06 3.69 15.95
N LYS A 69 -8.72 3.79 16.01
CA LYS A 69 -7.79 2.81 15.44
C LYS A 69 -8.09 1.36 15.86
N ASP A 70 -8.29 1.13 17.15
CA ASP A 70 -8.52 -0.22 17.68
C ASP A 70 -9.83 -0.84 17.19
N GLU A 71 -10.85 0.00 16.98
CA GLU A 71 -12.13 -0.43 16.44
C GLU A 71 -12.04 -0.84 14.98
N CYS A 72 -11.12 -0.24 14.21
CA CYS A 72 -10.94 -0.52 12.79
C CYS A 72 -10.31 -1.90 12.50
N ARG A 73 -9.68 -2.52 13.49
CA ARG A 73 -9.03 -3.84 13.39
C ARG A 73 -8.20 -3.98 12.11
N PHE A 74 -7.34 -3.00 11.86
CA PHE A 74 -6.46 -3.00 10.70
C PHE A 74 -5.54 -4.22 10.69
N GLY A 75 -5.42 -4.84 9.53
CA GLY A 75 -4.49 -5.91 9.26
C GLY A 75 -3.85 -5.76 7.88
N TYR A 76 -3.05 -6.74 7.49
CA TYR A 76 -2.42 -6.73 6.17
C TYR A 76 -3.46 -6.76 5.04
N ARG A 77 -3.65 -5.63 4.38
CA ARG A 77 -4.70 -5.42 3.34
C ARG A 77 -6.09 -5.75 3.86
N ASP A 78 -6.38 -5.39 5.12
CA ASP A 78 -7.63 -5.75 5.77
C ASP A 78 -8.10 -4.71 6.80
N SER A 79 -9.42 -4.66 7.05
CA SER A 79 -10.07 -3.86 8.08
C SER A 79 -11.50 -4.35 8.31
N ILE A 80 -12.18 -3.84 9.34
CA ILE A 80 -13.62 -4.10 9.55
C ILE A 80 -14.49 -3.63 8.38
N PHE A 81 -14.08 -2.57 7.67
CA PHE A 81 -14.83 -2.00 6.55
C PHE A 81 -14.88 -2.94 5.34
N LYS A 82 -13.92 -3.83 5.22
CA LYS A 82 -13.85 -4.86 4.18
C LYS A 82 -14.58 -6.14 4.55
N ASN A 83 -14.82 -6.35 5.85
CA ASN A 83 -15.41 -7.56 6.43
C ASN A 83 -16.76 -7.28 7.08
N GLU A 84 -16.76 -7.00 8.38
CA GLU A 84 -17.95 -6.89 9.24
C GLU A 84 -18.93 -5.80 8.77
N PHE A 85 -18.42 -4.64 8.36
CA PHE A 85 -19.22 -3.51 7.88
C PHE A 85 -19.23 -3.37 6.34
N LYS A 86 -18.91 -4.43 5.63
CA LYS A 86 -18.88 -4.40 4.17
C LYS A 86 -20.23 -3.97 3.59
N GLY A 87 -20.22 -2.84 2.87
CA GLY A 87 -21.40 -2.31 2.20
C GLY A 87 -22.41 -1.61 3.15
N GLN A 88 -22.01 -1.36 4.40
CA GLN A 88 -22.89 -0.72 5.40
C GLN A 88 -22.47 0.71 5.72
N LEU A 89 -21.23 1.07 5.52
CA LEU A 89 -20.69 2.35 5.92
C LEU A 89 -20.19 3.16 4.71
N ILE A 90 -20.45 4.46 4.74
CA ILE A 90 -19.85 5.45 3.85
C ILE A 90 -18.87 6.28 4.68
N ILE A 91 -17.58 6.17 4.41
CA ILE A 91 -16.55 6.95 5.10
C ILE A 91 -16.65 8.41 4.63
N LEU A 92 -16.79 9.35 5.57
CA LEU A 92 -16.98 10.77 5.31
C LEU A 92 -15.69 11.55 5.42
N SER A 93 -14.92 11.30 6.47
CA SER A 93 -13.65 12.00 6.73
C SER A 93 -12.70 11.17 7.55
N ILE A 94 -11.41 11.49 7.47
CA ILE A 94 -10.33 10.81 8.19
C ILE A 94 -9.47 11.84 8.90
N GLN A 95 -9.08 11.53 10.12
CA GLN A 95 -8.06 12.23 10.89
C GLN A 95 -6.79 11.38 10.94
N MET A 96 -5.66 12.01 10.66
CA MET A 96 -4.34 11.40 10.68
C MET A 96 -3.41 12.18 11.60
N HIS A 97 -2.57 11.47 12.35
CA HIS A 97 -1.47 12.07 13.10
C HIS A 97 -0.21 12.01 12.25
N LEU A 98 0.20 13.14 11.72
CA LEU A 98 1.43 13.29 10.98
C LEU A 98 2.49 13.93 11.87
N LYS A 99 3.76 13.69 11.56
CA LYS A 99 4.91 14.21 12.29
C LYS A 99 5.54 15.40 11.55
N ASN A 100 6.37 16.14 12.24
CA ASN A 100 7.21 17.19 11.67
C ASN A 100 8.67 17.05 12.15
N ASP A 101 9.08 15.82 12.50
CA ASP A 101 10.41 15.50 13.03
C ASP A 101 11.43 15.19 11.93
N GLY A 102 11.00 15.17 10.65
CA GLY A 102 11.84 14.86 9.50
C GLY A 102 12.28 13.38 9.42
N TYR A 103 11.76 12.51 10.30
CA TYR A 103 12.06 11.09 10.21
C TYR A 103 11.48 10.47 8.94
N THR A 104 12.28 9.65 8.25
CA THR A 104 11.89 8.96 7.03
C THR A 104 12.19 7.46 7.14
N ASN A 105 11.30 6.63 6.60
CA ASN A 105 11.54 5.20 6.48
C ASN A 105 12.14 4.90 5.09
N VAL A 106 13.38 4.42 5.08
CA VAL A 106 14.13 4.08 3.85
C VAL A 106 14.51 2.60 3.78
N ASP A 107 14.01 1.78 4.70
CA ASP A 107 14.40 0.36 4.84
C ASP A 107 14.03 -0.50 3.62
N TYR A 108 13.19 0.00 2.73
CA TYR A 108 12.85 -0.67 1.49
C TYR A 108 13.96 -0.45 0.45
N GLY A 109 14.69 -1.53 0.09
CA GLY A 109 15.95 -1.49 -0.65
C GLY A 109 15.96 -0.73 -2.00
N ASP A 110 14.83 -0.61 -2.69
CA ASP A 110 14.74 0.15 -3.95
C ASP A 110 14.80 1.67 -3.72
N ILE A 111 14.42 2.18 -2.55
CA ILE A 111 14.41 3.62 -2.23
C ILE A 111 15.85 4.13 -2.19
N ILE A 112 16.70 3.50 -1.39
CA ILE A 112 18.12 3.90 -1.24
C ILE A 112 18.82 3.86 -2.60
N LYS A 113 18.66 2.77 -3.37
CA LYS A 113 19.27 2.64 -4.70
C LYS A 113 18.83 3.76 -5.65
N THR A 114 17.58 4.18 -5.55
CA THR A 114 17.05 5.26 -6.39
C THR A 114 17.64 6.61 -5.99
N LEU A 115 17.76 6.88 -4.70
CA LEU A 115 18.38 8.09 -4.16
C LEU A 115 19.86 8.17 -4.51
N ASP A 116 20.60 7.07 -4.33
CA ASP A 116 22.01 6.96 -4.71
C ASP A 116 22.21 7.23 -6.22
N GLY A 117 21.33 6.66 -7.05
CA GLY A 117 21.32 6.90 -8.50
C GLY A 117 21.04 8.35 -8.90
N LEU A 118 20.40 9.13 -8.02
CA LEU A 118 20.16 10.56 -8.18
C LEU A 118 21.27 11.44 -7.53
N GLY A 119 22.27 10.81 -6.91
CA GLY A 119 23.36 11.51 -6.20
C GLY A 119 22.91 12.18 -4.90
N ILE A 120 21.84 11.67 -4.27
CA ILE A 120 21.29 12.20 -3.03
C ILE A 120 21.81 11.34 -1.87
N GLU A 121 22.59 11.96 -0.99
CA GLU A 121 23.10 11.34 0.23
C GLU A 121 22.25 11.72 1.45
N GLY A 122 22.20 10.80 2.45
CA GLY A 122 21.45 11.05 3.69
C GLY A 122 22.09 12.13 4.60
N PRO A 123 21.34 12.69 5.54
CA PRO A 123 19.98 12.31 5.90
C PRO A 123 18.95 12.76 4.84
N TYR A 124 17.96 11.90 4.58
CA TYR A 124 16.97 12.12 3.52
C TYR A 124 15.77 12.93 4.02
N LEU A 125 15.31 13.87 3.20
CA LEU A 125 14.08 14.63 3.47
C LEU A 125 12.83 13.86 3.00
N PRO A 126 11.68 14.01 3.67
CA PRO A 126 10.43 13.35 3.26
C PRO A 126 10.05 13.59 1.79
N GLY A 127 10.28 14.80 1.27
CA GLY A 127 10.06 15.10 -0.15
C GLY A 127 10.92 14.27 -1.09
N GLN A 128 12.20 14.06 -0.76
CA GLN A 128 13.11 13.23 -1.57
C GLN A 128 12.68 11.75 -1.59
N ILE A 129 12.18 11.24 -0.46
CA ILE A 129 11.60 9.89 -0.40
C ILE A 129 10.37 9.80 -1.29
N SER A 130 9.46 10.77 -1.21
CA SER A 130 8.29 10.84 -2.09
C SER A 130 8.67 10.82 -3.56
N ASP A 131 9.65 11.65 -3.98
CA ASP A 131 10.11 11.73 -5.36
C ASP A 131 10.74 10.41 -5.83
N ALA A 132 11.57 9.78 -5.00
CA ALA A 132 12.15 8.47 -5.29
C ALA A 132 11.06 7.40 -5.48
N ILE A 133 10.07 7.36 -4.61
CA ILE A 133 8.94 6.42 -4.69
C ILE A 133 8.10 6.67 -5.94
N ILE A 134 7.81 7.93 -6.28
CA ILE A 134 7.10 8.29 -7.51
C ILE A 134 7.89 7.77 -8.73
N SER A 135 9.20 7.97 -8.75
CA SER A 135 10.07 7.47 -9.82
C SER A 135 10.02 5.94 -9.94
N ILE A 136 10.17 5.22 -8.82
CA ILE A 136 10.09 3.75 -8.77
C ILE A 136 8.73 3.28 -9.29
N ARG A 137 7.63 3.90 -8.84
CA ARG A 137 6.29 3.49 -9.24
C ARG A 137 6.04 3.73 -10.73
N LYS A 138 6.40 4.90 -11.25
CA LYS A 138 6.28 5.21 -12.68
C LYS A 138 7.10 4.27 -13.58
N SER A 139 8.24 3.77 -13.10
CA SER A 139 9.05 2.82 -13.87
C SER A 139 8.44 1.42 -13.94
N LYS A 140 7.66 1.02 -12.93
CA LYS A 140 7.14 -0.36 -12.78
C LYS A 140 5.66 -0.51 -13.12
N LEU A 141 4.85 0.53 -12.82
CA LEU A 141 3.39 0.46 -12.93
C LEU A 141 2.90 1.25 -14.15
N PRO A 142 1.86 0.77 -14.85
CA PRO A 142 1.22 1.56 -15.90
C PRO A 142 0.51 2.76 -15.30
N ASP A 143 0.50 3.87 -16.05
CA ASP A 143 -0.31 5.01 -15.70
C ASP A 143 -1.80 4.67 -15.91
N PRO A 144 -2.67 4.85 -14.89
CA PRO A 144 -4.09 4.55 -15.02
C PRO A 144 -4.81 5.39 -16.08
N ASP A 145 -4.30 6.58 -16.41
CA ASP A 145 -4.85 7.44 -17.44
C ASP A 145 -4.53 6.95 -18.86
N GLU A 146 -3.41 6.19 -19.02
CA GLU A 146 -3.01 5.59 -20.29
C GLU A 146 -3.51 4.16 -20.43
N LEU A 147 -3.48 3.40 -19.33
CA LEU A 147 -3.91 1.99 -19.30
C LEU A 147 -4.72 1.72 -18.04
N GLY A 148 -6.05 1.61 -18.19
CA GLY A 148 -6.96 1.26 -17.10
C GLY A 148 -6.48 -0.01 -16.40
N ASN A 149 -6.33 0.05 -15.07
CA ASN A 149 -5.86 -1.09 -14.28
C ASN A 149 -6.50 -1.12 -12.89
N ALA A 150 -6.56 -2.30 -12.30
CA ALA A 150 -7.09 -2.53 -10.96
C ALA A 150 -6.00 -2.51 -9.86
N GLY A 151 -4.76 -2.13 -10.21
CA GLY A 151 -3.61 -2.27 -9.35
C GLY A 151 -3.27 -3.73 -9.07
N SER A 152 -2.66 -4.02 -7.93
CA SER A 152 -2.37 -5.40 -7.50
C SER A 152 -3.66 -6.13 -7.17
N PHE A 153 -4.06 -7.08 -8.03
CA PHE A 153 -5.29 -7.86 -7.87
C PHE A 153 -5.19 -8.87 -6.72
N PHE A 154 -4.04 -9.52 -6.57
CA PHE A 154 -3.79 -10.47 -5.50
C PHE A 154 -2.97 -9.83 -4.37
N LYS A 155 -3.32 -10.11 -3.13
CA LYS A 155 -2.41 -9.85 -2.00
C LYS A 155 -1.39 -10.98 -1.89
N ASN A 156 -0.22 -10.68 -1.35
CA ASN A 156 0.81 -11.68 -1.09
C ASN A 156 0.30 -12.68 -0.04
N PRO A 157 0.27 -14.01 -0.31
CA PRO A 157 -0.14 -14.99 0.69
C PRO A 157 0.85 -15.06 1.84
N ILE A 158 0.29 -15.27 3.05
CA ILE A 158 1.06 -15.57 4.25
C ILE A 158 0.85 -17.05 4.55
N ILE A 159 1.93 -17.81 4.63
CA ILE A 159 1.95 -19.26 4.85
C ILE A 159 2.84 -19.61 6.05
N SER A 160 2.66 -20.79 6.64
CA SER A 160 3.52 -21.24 7.71
C SER A 160 4.96 -21.48 7.23
N ILE A 161 5.93 -21.33 8.13
CA ILE A 161 7.34 -21.60 7.83
C ILE A 161 7.52 -23.05 7.32
N ASP A 162 6.82 -24.01 7.92
CA ASP A 162 6.89 -25.42 7.48
C ASP A 162 6.42 -25.60 6.04
N HIS A 163 5.32 -24.93 5.67
CA HIS A 163 4.82 -24.96 4.29
C HIS A 163 5.82 -24.28 3.34
N TYR A 164 6.34 -23.12 3.73
CA TYR A 164 7.35 -22.42 2.95
C TYR A 164 8.60 -23.28 2.72
N ASN A 165 9.11 -23.95 3.76
CA ASN A 165 10.29 -24.80 3.66
C ASN A 165 10.07 -26.00 2.72
N LYS A 166 8.88 -26.59 2.72
CA LYS A 166 8.51 -27.66 1.77
C LYS A 166 8.53 -27.14 0.32
N LEU A 167 7.92 -25.97 0.09
CA LEU A 167 7.93 -25.35 -1.23
C LEU A 167 9.34 -24.95 -1.68
N LYS A 168 10.22 -24.53 -0.76
CA LYS A 168 11.60 -24.18 -1.05
C LYS A 168 12.43 -25.35 -1.58
N ILE A 169 12.07 -26.59 -1.23
CA ILE A 169 12.72 -27.81 -1.78
C ILE A 169 12.39 -27.95 -3.26
N GLU A 170 11.14 -27.70 -3.64
CA GLU A 170 10.67 -27.81 -5.02
C GLU A 170 11.03 -26.57 -5.86
N PHE A 171 10.98 -25.40 -5.22
CA PHE A 171 11.26 -24.09 -5.84
C PHE A 171 12.38 -23.36 -5.08
N PRO A 172 13.66 -23.68 -5.33
CA PRO A 172 14.78 -23.10 -4.59
C PRO A 172 14.87 -21.57 -4.63
N ASP A 173 14.38 -20.96 -5.70
CA ASP A 173 14.37 -19.50 -5.90
C ASP A 173 13.13 -18.80 -5.29
N LEU A 174 12.21 -19.54 -4.64
CA LEU A 174 11.00 -18.97 -4.02
C LEU A 174 11.36 -17.88 -3.01
N PRO A 175 11.03 -16.59 -3.25
CA PRO A 175 11.29 -15.55 -2.28
C PRO A 175 10.33 -15.64 -1.10
N GLY A 176 10.78 -15.22 0.08
CA GLY A 176 9.95 -15.18 1.28
C GLY A 176 10.39 -14.09 2.23
N TYR A 177 9.41 -13.41 2.81
CA TYR A 177 9.64 -12.33 3.76
C TYR A 177 9.02 -12.72 5.11
N PRO A 178 9.82 -12.84 6.19
CA PRO A 178 9.31 -13.15 7.53
C PRO A 178 8.25 -12.13 7.94
N VAL A 179 7.13 -12.64 8.47
CA VAL A 179 6.07 -11.82 9.09
C VAL A 179 6.19 -11.89 10.61
N ASN A 180 6.44 -13.10 11.10
CA ASN A 180 6.74 -13.41 12.50
C ASN A 180 7.54 -14.73 12.56
N ASN A 181 7.71 -15.27 13.77
CA ASN A 181 8.47 -16.51 14.00
C ASN A 181 7.81 -17.78 13.40
N GLU A 182 6.57 -17.71 12.92
CA GLU A 182 5.80 -18.86 12.46
C GLU A 182 5.35 -18.74 11.00
N SER A 183 5.46 -17.55 10.40
CA SER A 183 4.87 -17.29 9.10
C SER A 183 5.75 -16.44 8.17
N ILE A 184 5.65 -16.77 6.88
CA ILE A 184 6.37 -16.14 5.77
C ILE A 184 5.35 -15.59 4.77
N LYS A 185 5.58 -14.37 4.31
CA LYS A 185 4.84 -13.75 3.22
C LYS A 185 5.55 -14.05 1.89
N VAL A 186 4.83 -14.66 0.95
CA VAL A 186 5.34 -15.03 -0.38
C VAL A 186 4.81 -14.02 -1.41
N PRO A 187 5.66 -13.47 -2.30
CA PRO A 187 5.21 -12.52 -3.32
C PRO A 187 4.27 -13.17 -4.33
N ALA A 188 3.04 -12.69 -4.43
CA ALA A 188 2.08 -13.15 -5.43
C ALA A 188 2.56 -12.88 -6.86
N GLY A 189 3.26 -11.76 -7.09
CA GLY A 189 3.85 -11.46 -8.39
C GLY A 189 4.81 -12.55 -8.88
N TRP A 190 5.67 -13.07 -7.99
CA TRP A 190 6.57 -14.18 -8.31
C TRP A 190 5.78 -15.45 -8.68
N LEU A 191 4.73 -15.78 -7.92
CA LEU A 191 3.88 -16.95 -8.21
C LEU A 191 3.21 -16.83 -9.59
N ILE A 192 2.70 -15.65 -9.94
CA ILE A 192 2.09 -15.37 -11.24
C ILE A 192 3.14 -15.50 -12.37
N GLU A 193 4.36 -15.01 -12.13
CA GLU A 193 5.47 -15.15 -13.07
C GLU A 193 5.86 -16.62 -13.29
N GLN A 194 5.96 -17.43 -12.23
CA GLN A 194 6.24 -18.87 -12.34
C GLN A 194 5.14 -19.62 -13.10
N CYS A 195 3.90 -19.21 -12.98
CA CYS A 195 2.78 -19.71 -13.78
C CYS A 195 2.80 -19.22 -15.25
N GLY A 196 3.76 -18.37 -15.60
CA GLY A 196 3.94 -17.84 -16.95
C GLY A 196 2.85 -16.85 -17.37
N PHE A 197 2.19 -16.17 -16.42
CA PHE A 197 1.13 -15.20 -16.73
C PHE A 197 1.62 -13.76 -16.88
N LYS A 198 2.85 -13.43 -16.53
CA LYS A 198 3.40 -12.07 -16.73
C LYS A 198 3.33 -11.66 -18.19
N GLY A 199 2.69 -10.53 -18.48
CA GLY A 199 2.51 -10.00 -19.83
C GLY A 199 1.50 -10.74 -20.69
N LYS A 200 0.72 -11.68 -20.15
CA LYS A 200 -0.30 -12.38 -20.91
C LYS A 200 -1.63 -11.66 -20.88
N TRP A 201 -2.27 -11.61 -22.03
CA TRP A 201 -3.58 -11.02 -22.25
C TRP A 201 -4.60 -12.06 -22.75
N LYS A 202 -5.85 -11.87 -22.35
CA LYS A 202 -7.01 -12.62 -22.86
C LYS A 202 -8.16 -11.65 -23.12
N GLY A 203 -8.43 -11.33 -24.38
CA GLY A 203 -9.32 -10.22 -24.73
C GLY A 203 -8.76 -8.90 -24.20
N ASP A 204 -9.60 -8.13 -23.52
CA ASP A 204 -9.26 -6.81 -22.97
C ASP A 204 -8.66 -6.85 -21.56
N ALA A 205 -8.44 -8.03 -21.01
CA ALA A 205 -7.88 -8.22 -19.68
C ALA A 205 -6.54 -8.97 -19.71
N GLY A 206 -5.61 -8.56 -18.85
CA GLY A 206 -4.30 -9.20 -18.81
C GLY A 206 -3.45 -8.78 -17.61
N SER A 207 -2.28 -9.39 -17.54
CA SER A 207 -1.24 -9.04 -16.58
C SER A 207 -0.19 -8.17 -17.27
N HIS A 208 0.22 -7.09 -16.61
CA HIS A 208 1.18 -6.14 -17.18
C HIS A 208 2.56 -6.77 -17.38
N ALA A 209 3.26 -6.38 -18.47
CA ALA A 209 4.57 -6.96 -18.82
C ALA A 209 5.69 -6.64 -17.82
N LYS A 210 5.62 -5.48 -17.13
CA LYS A 210 6.63 -5.07 -16.14
C LYS A 210 6.27 -5.53 -14.73
N GLN A 211 4.98 -5.73 -14.42
CA GLN A 211 4.48 -6.08 -13.11
C GLN A 211 3.34 -7.10 -13.24
N ALA A 212 3.58 -8.32 -12.77
CA ALA A 212 2.64 -9.42 -12.93
C ALA A 212 1.43 -9.38 -11.98
N LEU A 213 1.51 -8.54 -10.94
CA LEU A 213 0.53 -8.48 -9.86
C LEU A 213 -0.49 -7.38 -10.08
#